data_ae43748c2a354a98d94dc9445f023b88
#
_entry.id   ae43748c2a354a98d94dc9445f023b88
#
_cell.length_a   1.000
_cell.length_b   1.000
_cell.length_c   1.000
_cell.angle_alpha   90.00
_cell.angle_beta   90.00
_cell.angle_gamma   90.00
#
_symmetry.space_group_name_H-M   'P 1'
#
loop_
_entity.id
_entity.type
_entity.pdbx_description
1 polymer ?
#
loop_
_entity_poly.entity_id
_entity_poly.type
_entity_poly.pdbx_seq_one_letter_code
_entity_poly.pdbx_strand_id
1 'polypeptide(L)'
;MENGIFDGLKVLDCASFIAAPAAATVLSDFGADVIKIEPPGTGDPYRNLPNLPGYPHSKHNYAWLLEARNKKSLALDLTKSDAQAVLYRLVAESDVFITNMPPQVRDKLGITYDHLAHLNDRLIYASFTGYGEKGEEANKPGFDSNAYWARSGLMDLVRADQHTTPARSIAGMGDHPCAMAFYGAIVTALYKRERTGKGSHVSSNLMANGVWAASVLAQAKLVGAKFGERRPREQALNAVTNHYQCKDGRWLILSLLNEERQWPTLMRCLEREDLVTDPRFATKKDRHARSIELINIFDEIFAGRPLAEWRKILDGSGLVFGVVGILDDIPNDQQMIDNDVLVPFENDTMLTVNSPIWVDGSRKVQPRKPPGVGEHSDEILRNAGYDEAAIQKLRSSGAVA
;
A
#
# COMPACT_ATOMS: atom_id res chain seq x y z
N MET A 1 -21.00 -22.82 -2.97
CA MET A 1 -20.16 -21.60 -2.97
C MET A 1 -18.88 -22.00 -2.27
N GLU A 2 -17.76 -21.89 -2.93
CA GLU A 2 -16.48 -22.07 -2.22
C GLU A 2 -16.32 -20.92 -1.25
N ASN A 3 -16.22 -21.25 0.03
CA ASN A 3 -16.01 -20.28 1.10
C ASN A 3 -14.67 -19.56 0.89
N GLY A 4 -14.57 -18.28 1.28
CA GLY A 4 -13.31 -17.57 1.26
C GLY A 4 -12.27 -18.24 2.16
N ILE A 5 -10.96 -18.06 1.87
CA ILE A 5 -9.87 -18.71 2.62
C ILE A 5 -9.89 -18.34 4.13
N PHE A 6 -10.45 -17.16 4.46
CA PHE A 6 -10.63 -16.69 5.83
C PHE A 6 -12.10 -16.69 6.30
N ASP A 7 -12.96 -17.51 5.67
CA ASP A 7 -14.33 -17.65 6.14
C ASP A 7 -14.37 -18.13 7.59
N GLY A 8 -15.13 -17.42 8.43
CA GLY A 8 -15.18 -17.65 9.87
C GLY A 8 -14.05 -16.98 10.69
N LEU A 9 -13.05 -16.36 10.06
CA LEU A 9 -12.04 -15.57 10.78
C LEU A 9 -12.64 -14.24 11.24
N LYS A 10 -12.67 -13.99 12.54
CA LYS A 10 -13.21 -12.77 13.16
C LYS A 10 -12.09 -11.76 13.43
N VAL A 11 -12.18 -10.56 12.85
CA VAL A 11 -11.17 -9.52 12.95
C VAL A 11 -11.76 -8.24 13.53
N LEU A 12 -11.14 -7.69 14.56
CA LEU A 12 -11.45 -6.36 15.10
C LEU A 12 -10.42 -5.34 14.58
N ASP A 13 -10.87 -4.45 13.72
CA ASP A 13 -10.07 -3.35 13.18
C ASP A 13 -10.24 -2.09 14.04
N CYS A 14 -9.45 -1.97 15.09
CA CYS A 14 -9.38 -0.82 16.00
C CYS A 14 -8.19 0.09 15.63
N ALA A 15 -8.05 0.39 14.35
CA ALA A 15 -7.00 1.24 13.79
C ALA A 15 -7.61 2.40 13.00
N SER A 16 -6.81 3.37 12.58
CA SER A 16 -7.27 4.54 11.82
C SER A 16 -6.40 4.76 10.58
N PHE A 17 -6.88 5.57 9.64
CA PHE A 17 -6.23 5.91 8.39
C PHE A 17 -6.05 4.71 7.44
N ILE A 18 -4.80 4.39 7.00
CA ILE A 18 -4.57 3.50 5.85
C ILE A 18 -3.87 2.20 6.25
N ALA A 19 -2.61 2.23 6.66
CA ALA A 19 -1.74 1.05 6.70
C ALA A 19 -2.33 -0.17 7.44
N ALA A 20 -2.80 0.01 8.66
CA ALA A 20 -3.37 -1.08 9.44
C ALA A 20 -4.81 -1.43 9.00
N PRO A 21 -5.72 -0.45 8.74
CA PRO A 21 -7.03 -0.74 8.19
C PRO A 21 -6.99 -1.42 6.82
N ALA A 22 -6.04 -1.09 5.93
CA ALA A 22 -5.88 -1.74 4.63
C ALA A 22 -5.48 -3.22 4.77
N ALA A 23 -4.65 -3.57 5.77
CA ALA A 23 -4.36 -4.98 6.05
C ALA A 23 -5.63 -5.76 6.47
N ALA A 24 -6.51 -5.14 7.27
CA ALA A 24 -7.82 -5.70 7.60
C ALA A 24 -8.72 -5.83 6.37
N THR A 25 -8.66 -4.87 5.44
CA THR A 25 -9.37 -4.93 4.16
C THR A 25 -8.91 -6.11 3.31
N VAL A 26 -7.60 -6.38 3.25
CA VAL A 26 -7.09 -7.56 2.54
C VAL A 26 -7.62 -8.87 3.17
N LEU A 27 -7.68 -8.96 4.50
CA LEU A 27 -8.31 -10.11 5.16
C LEU A 27 -9.79 -10.25 4.78
N SER A 28 -10.53 -9.13 4.72
CA SER A 28 -11.94 -9.12 4.32
C SER A 28 -12.17 -9.50 2.86
N ASP A 29 -11.25 -9.14 1.96
CA ASP A 29 -11.29 -9.54 0.55
C ASP A 29 -11.22 -11.06 0.39
N PHE A 30 -10.58 -11.76 1.33
CA PHE A 30 -10.52 -13.21 1.38
C PHE A 30 -11.55 -13.86 2.32
N GLY A 31 -12.58 -13.12 2.75
CA GLY A 31 -13.75 -13.65 3.45
C GLY A 31 -13.76 -13.50 4.97
N ALA A 32 -12.76 -12.85 5.59
CA ALA A 32 -12.79 -12.58 7.02
C ALA A 32 -13.97 -11.65 7.40
N ASP A 33 -14.62 -11.91 8.54
CA ASP A 33 -15.61 -11.02 9.14
C ASP A 33 -14.90 -9.91 9.93
N VAL A 34 -14.83 -8.72 9.31
CA VAL A 34 -14.09 -7.58 9.86
C VAL A 34 -15.03 -6.54 10.43
N ILE A 35 -14.89 -6.29 11.73
CA ILE A 35 -15.59 -5.22 12.46
C ILE A 35 -14.63 -4.05 12.63
N LYS A 36 -14.92 -2.93 11.95
CA LYS A 36 -14.26 -1.65 12.14
C LYS A 36 -14.80 -0.98 13.39
N ILE A 37 -13.92 -0.74 14.36
CA ILE A 37 -14.23 0.01 15.57
C ILE A 37 -13.80 1.44 15.39
N GLU A 38 -14.72 2.37 15.55
CA GLU A 38 -14.48 3.78 15.32
C GLU A 38 -15.22 4.67 16.33
N PRO A 39 -14.75 5.92 16.56
CA PRO A 39 -15.41 6.83 17.50
C PRO A 39 -16.84 7.18 17.08
N PRO A 40 -17.79 7.29 18.01
CA PRO A 40 -19.14 7.76 17.72
C PRO A 40 -19.15 9.15 17.04
N GLY A 41 -20.10 9.37 16.14
CA GLY A 41 -20.33 10.63 15.45
C GLY A 41 -19.32 10.94 14.35
N THR A 42 -18.05 11.05 14.67
CA THR A 42 -17.01 11.44 13.68
C THR A 42 -16.49 10.27 12.85
N GLY A 43 -16.50 9.08 13.41
CA GLY A 43 -15.90 7.89 12.80
C GLY A 43 -14.36 8.00 12.68
N ASP A 44 -13.80 7.17 11.81
CA ASP A 44 -12.38 7.22 11.47
C ASP A 44 -12.04 8.56 10.81
N PRO A 45 -10.99 9.28 11.25
CA PRO A 45 -10.55 10.52 10.61
C PRO A 45 -10.30 10.41 9.10
N TYR A 46 -9.98 9.22 8.62
CA TYR A 46 -9.77 8.95 7.19
C TYR A 46 -11.02 9.21 6.33
N ARG A 47 -12.22 9.14 6.90
CA ARG A 47 -13.48 9.53 6.23
C ARG A 47 -13.45 10.95 5.71
N ASN A 48 -12.65 11.84 6.34
CA ASN A 48 -12.52 13.25 5.96
C ASN A 48 -11.36 13.54 4.98
N LEU A 49 -10.58 12.54 4.57
CA LEU A 49 -9.45 12.76 3.67
C LEU A 49 -9.79 13.53 2.39
N PRO A 50 -10.90 13.21 1.67
CA PRO A 50 -11.28 13.93 0.45
C PRO A 50 -11.61 15.42 0.67
N ASN A 51 -11.88 15.83 1.90
CA ASN A 51 -12.20 17.21 2.26
C ASN A 51 -10.96 18.06 2.59
N LEU A 52 -9.79 17.45 2.64
CA LEU A 52 -8.53 18.16 2.93
C LEU A 52 -8.07 18.96 1.69
N PRO A 53 -7.45 20.14 1.87
CA PRO A 53 -6.92 20.92 0.76
C PRO A 53 -5.93 20.13 -0.10
N GLY A 54 -6.08 20.21 -1.42
CA GLY A 54 -5.19 19.55 -2.38
C GLY A 54 -5.57 18.11 -2.73
N TYR A 55 -6.65 17.57 -2.15
CA TYR A 55 -7.19 16.27 -2.57
C TYR A 55 -8.24 16.43 -3.68
N PRO A 56 -8.39 15.40 -4.56
CA PRO A 56 -9.38 15.44 -5.63
C PRO A 56 -10.81 15.52 -5.07
N HIS A 57 -11.66 16.31 -5.74
CA HIS A 57 -13.07 16.43 -5.36
C HIS A 57 -13.91 15.35 -6.06
N SER A 58 -14.79 14.70 -5.31
CA SER A 58 -15.73 13.70 -5.83
C SER A 58 -17.03 13.70 -5.00
N LYS A 59 -18.14 13.32 -5.62
CA LYS A 59 -19.40 13.01 -4.91
C LYS A 59 -19.31 11.72 -4.08
N HIS A 60 -18.28 10.90 -4.34
CA HIS A 60 -18.02 9.66 -3.64
C HIS A 60 -16.80 9.82 -2.72
N ASN A 61 -16.86 9.25 -1.54
CA ASN A 61 -15.72 9.16 -0.66
C ASN A 61 -14.79 8.02 -1.14
N TYR A 62 -13.97 8.32 -2.14
CA TYR A 62 -13.09 7.35 -2.78
C TYR A 62 -12.07 6.74 -1.81
N ALA A 63 -11.63 7.48 -0.80
CA ALA A 63 -10.74 6.99 0.24
C ALA A 63 -11.43 5.89 1.07
N TRP A 64 -12.63 6.16 1.54
CA TRP A 64 -13.41 5.22 2.34
C TRP A 64 -13.88 4.00 1.54
N LEU A 65 -14.23 4.21 0.26
CA LEU A 65 -14.56 3.12 -0.68
C LEU A 65 -13.41 2.12 -0.81
N LEU A 66 -12.17 2.61 -0.84
CA LEU A 66 -10.98 1.76 -0.96
C LEU A 66 -10.72 0.95 0.32
N GLU A 67 -10.68 1.64 1.48
CA GLU A 67 -10.10 1.07 2.71
C GLU A 67 -11.11 0.38 3.64
N ALA A 68 -12.40 0.61 3.45
CA ALA A 68 -13.42 0.08 4.38
C ALA A 68 -14.42 -0.86 3.70
N ARG A 69 -14.18 -1.24 2.44
CA ARG A 69 -15.01 -2.24 1.76
C ARG A 69 -15.07 -3.54 2.54
N ASN A 70 -16.19 -4.24 2.44
CA ASN A 70 -16.47 -5.53 3.09
C ASN A 70 -16.54 -5.51 4.62
N LYS A 71 -16.27 -4.39 5.28
CA LYS A 71 -16.28 -4.29 6.76
C LYS A 71 -17.67 -3.96 7.29
N LYS A 72 -17.91 -4.33 8.54
CA LYS A 72 -18.99 -3.81 9.37
C LYS A 72 -18.47 -2.66 10.24
N SER A 73 -19.29 -1.69 10.60
CA SER A 73 -18.90 -0.59 11.50
C SER A 73 -19.62 -0.70 12.84
N LEU A 74 -18.84 -0.61 13.91
CA LEU A 74 -19.29 -0.49 15.30
C LEU A 74 -18.74 0.81 15.88
N ALA A 75 -19.61 1.73 16.28
CA ALA A 75 -19.21 2.99 16.88
C ALA A 75 -19.09 2.84 18.42
N LEU A 76 -17.87 2.84 18.94
CA LEU A 76 -17.53 2.73 20.36
C LEU A 76 -16.71 3.91 20.87
N ASP A 77 -17.14 4.55 21.95
CA ASP A 77 -16.32 5.49 22.71
C ASP A 77 -15.45 4.74 23.74
N LEU A 78 -14.28 4.30 23.33
CA LEU A 78 -13.36 3.53 24.18
C LEU A 78 -12.81 4.29 25.40
N THR A 79 -13.13 5.57 25.55
CA THR A 79 -12.83 6.32 26.77
C THR A 79 -13.80 5.96 27.92
N LYS A 80 -14.89 5.25 27.61
CA LYS A 80 -15.92 4.83 28.57
C LYS A 80 -15.78 3.34 28.91
N SER A 81 -15.88 3.02 30.20
CA SER A 81 -15.79 1.64 30.70
C SER A 81 -16.83 0.69 30.08
N ASP A 82 -18.05 1.18 29.84
CA ASP A 82 -19.11 0.38 29.21
C ASP A 82 -18.74 -0.02 27.78
N ALA A 83 -18.09 0.88 26.99
CA ALA A 83 -17.60 0.57 25.65
C ALA A 83 -16.40 -0.38 25.69
N GLN A 84 -15.51 -0.23 26.68
CA GLN A 84 -14.41 -1.18 26.88
C GLN A 84 -14.94 -2.58 27.21
N ALA A 85 -15.97 -2.70 28.03
CA ALA A 85 -16.61 -3.97 28.35
C ALA A 85 -17.22 -4.65 27.10
N VAL A 86 -17.81 -3.86 26.18
CA VAL A 86 -18.27 -4.36 24.87
C VAL A 86 -17.07 -4.88 24.05
N LEU A 87 -15.98 -4.07 23.96
CA LEU A 87 -14.79 -4.47 23.23
C LEU A 87 -14.20 -5.77 23.79
N TYR A 88 -14.05 -5.90 25.09
CA TYR A 88 -13.49 -7.09 25.73
C TYR A 88 -14.30 -8.36 25.44
N ARG A 89 -15.63 -8.23 25.43
CA ARG A 89 -16.51 -9.33 25.04
C ARG A 89 -16.31 -9.75 23.58
N LEU A 90 -16.13 -8.79 22.67
CA LEU A 90 -15.83 -9.09 21.27
C LEU A 90 -14.43 -9.72 21.10
N VAL A 91 -13.43 -9.24 21.83
CA VAL A 91 -12.05 -9.78 21.81
C VAL A 91 -12.02 -11.24 22.26
N ALA A 92 -12.81 -11.60 23.25
CA ALA A 92 -12.89 -12.99 23.76
C ALA A 92 -13.28 -14.02 22.68
N GLU A 93 -13.99 -13.57 21.63
CA GLU A 93 -14.44 -14.40 20.51
C GLU A 93 -13.74 -14.11 19.18
N SER A 94 -12.76 -13.20 19.16
CA SER A 94 -12.11 -12.76 17.94
C SER A 94 -10.76 -13.45 17.72
N ASP A 95 -10.40 -13.62 16.46
CA ASP A 95 -9.12 -14.22 16.06
C ASP A 95 -8.00 -13.22 16.00
N VAL A 96 -8.29 -12.00 15.50
CA VAL A 96 -7.31 -10.96 15.25
C VAL A 96 -7.81 -9.62 15.79
N PHE A 97 -6.98 -8.93 16.55
CA PHE A 97 -7.17 -7.55 16.96
C PHE A 97 -6.09 -6.67 16.33
N ILE A 98 -6.50 -5.67 15.57
CA ILE A 98 -5.61 -4.76 14.82
C ILE A 98 -5.68 -3.37 15.42
N THR A 99 -4.53 -2.74 15.69
CA THR A 99 -4.45 -1.35 16.14
C THR A 99 -3.21 -0.64 15.61
N ASN A 100 -3.33 0.67 15.35
CA ASN A 100 -2.18 1.54 15.05
C ASN A 100 -2.07 2.73 16.00
N MET A 101 -2.80 2.69 17.10
CA MET A 101 -2.69 3.72 18.13
C MET A 101 -1.30 3.66 18.80
N PRO A 102 -0.71 4.81 19.18
CA PRO A 102 0.55 4.83 19.93
C PRO A 102 0.46 4.03 21.24
N PRO A 103 1.56 3.43 21.73
CA PRO A 103 1.56 2.59 22.94
C PRO A 103 0.88 3.23 24.15
N GLN A 104 1.18 4.51 24.45
CA GLN A 104 0.56 5.23 25.55
C GLN A 104 -0.95 5.45 25.41
N VAL A 105 -1.46 5.53 24.16
CA VAL A 105 -2.90 5.64 23.91
C VAL A 105 -3.57 4.29 24.12
N ARG A 106 -2.94 3.21 23.66
CA ARG A 106 -3.43 1.84 23.91
C ARG A 106 -3.52 1.53 25.39
N ASP A 107 -2.56 1.98 26.17
CA ASP A 107 -2.57 1.81 27.63
C ASP A 107 -3.74 2.54 28.28
N LYS A 108 -3.93 3.83 27.94
CA LYS A 108 -5.06 4.63 28.46
C LYS A 108 -6.44 4.05 28.08
N LEU A 109 -6.55 3.41 26.93
CA LEU A 109 -7.80 2.82 26.45
C LEU A 109 -7.99 1.36 26.90
N GLY A 110 -7.04 0.76 27.60
CA GLY A 110 -7.09 -0.63 28.05
C GLY A 110 -7.02 -1.64 26.90
N ILE A 111 -6.30 -1.33 25.81
CA ILE A 111 -6.20 -2.16 24.61
C ILE A 111 -4.77 -2.55 24.25
N THR A 112 -3.87 -2.60 25.21
CA THR A 112 -2.54 -3.19 25.00
C THR A 112 -2.63 -4.71 24.84
N TYR A 113 -1.55 -5.33 24.37
CA TYR A 113 -1.47 -6.79 24.31
C TYR A 113 -1.76 -7.43 25.67
N ASP A 114 -1.16 -6.90 26.76
CA ASP A 114 -1.33 -7.42 28.10
C ASP A 114 -2.78 -7.27 28.64
N HIS A 115 -3.50 -6.23 28.21
CA HIS A 115 -4.91 -6.05 28.55
C HIS A 115 -5.84 -7.06 27.81
N LEU A 116 -5.47 -7.53 26.62
CA LEU A 116 -6.37 -8.32 25.78
C LEU A 116 -6.01 -9.81 25.71
N ALA A 117 -4.73 -10.16 25.83
CA ALA A 117 -4.25 -11.54 25.66
C ALA A 117 -4.84 -12.52 26.69
N HIS A 118 -5.16 -12.07 27.90
CA HIS A 118 -5.78 -12.92 28.92
C HIS A 118 -7.26 -13.23 28.68
N LEU A 119 -7.92 -12.48 27.79
CA LEU A 119 -9.30 -12.71 27.40
C LEU A 119 -9.42 -13.85 26.37
N ASN A 120 -8.37 -14.06 25.58
CA ASN A 120 -8.32 -15.06 24.53
C ASN A 120 -6.88 -15.47 24.24
N ASP A 121 -6.48 -16.66 24.67
CA ASP A 121 -5.10 -17.18 24.50
C ASP A 121 -4.74 -17.52 23.05
N ARG A 122 -5.72 -17.51 22.15
CA ARG A 122 -5.56 -17.69 20.70
C ARG A 122 -5.52 -16.39 19.92
N LEU A 123 -5.70 -15.23 20.58
CA LEU A 123 -5.75 -13.93 19.94
C LEU A 123 -4.42 -13.59 19.21
N ILE A 124 -4.52 -13.20 17.95
CA ILE A 124 -3.43 -12.51 17.25
C ILE A 124 -3.62 -11.01 17.49
N TYR A 125 -2.78 -10.45 18.34
CA TYR A 125 -2.73 -9.02 18.57
C TYR A 125 -1.75 -8.40 17.57
N ALA A 126 -2.26 -7.60 16.66
CA ALA A 126 -1.48 -6.99 15.59
C ALA A 126 -1.40 -5.47 15.79
N SER A 127 -0.19 -4.96 16.01
CA SER A 127 0.04 -3.53 16.20
C SER A 127 0.91 -2.93 15.11
N PHE A 128 0.54 -1.72 14.68
CA PHE A 128 1.27 -0.97 13.67
C PHE A 128 1.61 0.43 14.19
N THR A 129 2.82 0.93 13.93
CA THR A 129 3.25 2.24 14.42
C THR A 129 4.04 3.01 13.34
N GLY A 130 4.29 4.29 13.58
CA GLY A 130 5.18 5.08 12.70
C GLY A 130 6.63 4.63 12.78
N TYR A 131 7.17 4.52 14.02
CA TYR A 131 8.62 4.40 14.26
C TYR A 131 9.02 3.14 15.04
N GLY A 132 8.10 2.22 15.29
CA GLY A 132 8.33 1.04 16.13
C GLY A 132 7.82 1.25 17.57
N GLU A 133 7.84 0.17 18.37
CA GLU A 133 7.31 0.16 19.74
C GLU A 133 8.39 0.34 20.82
N LYS A 134 9.64 0.52 20.42
CA LYS A 134 10.79 0.67 21.32
C LYS A 134 11.56 1.94 21.03
N GLY A 135 12.29 2.41 22.04
CA GLY A 135 13.11 3.61 21.95
C GLY A 135 12.32 4.91 22.18
N GLU A 136 13.00 6.03 22.14
CA GLU A 136 12.47 7.36 22.49
C GLU A 136 11.32 7.82 21.56
N GLU A 137 11.32 7.35 20.31
CA GLU A 137 10.31 7.73 19.31
C GLU A 137 9.10 6.77 19.27
N ALA A 138 8.96 5.82 20.20
CA ALA A 138 7.87 4.82 20.20
C ALA A 138 6.46 5.46 20.23
N ASN A 139 6.31 6.58 20.92
CA ASN A 139 5.03 7.31 21.01
C ASN A 139 4.92 8.49 20.04
N LYS A 140 5.92 8.68 19.17
CA LYS A 140 5.91 9.76 18.19
C LYS A 140 4.89 9.48 17.11
N PRO A 141 3.98 10.42 16.80
CA PRO A 141 3.06 10.26 15.68
C PRO A 141 3.83 10.26 14.36
N GLY A 142 3.38 9.40 13.43
CA GLY A 142 3.99 9.28 12.12
C GLY A 142 2.98 8.88 11.07
N PHE A 143 3.08 9.51 9.90
CA PHE A 143 2.38 9.14 8.67
C PHE A 143 3.39 8.60 7.65
N ASP A 144 2.90 8.05 6.56
CA ASP A 144 3.75 7.50 5.51
C ASP A 144 4.73 8.53 4.95
N SER A 145 4.30 9.79 4.80
CA SER A 145 5.15 10.86 4.27
C SER A 145 6.39 11.15 5.13
N ASN A 146 6.28 11.06 6.46
CA ASN A 146 7.39 11.37 7.36
C ASN A 146 8.11 10.13 7.92
N ALA A 147 7.38 9.07 8.27
CA ALA A 147 7.99 7.88 8.86
C ALA A 147 8.49 6.87 7.80
N TYR A 148 7.69 6.60 6.74
CA TYR A 148 8.11 5.71 5.68
C TYR A 148 9.00 6.43 4.66
N TRP A 149 8.56 7.57 4.11
CA TRP A 149 9.18 8.22 2.94
C TRP A 149 10.40 9.07 3.32
N ALA A 150 10.24 10.00 4.27
CA ALA A 150 11.34 10.89 4.65
C ALA A 150 12.40 10.17 5.51
N ARG A 151 11.98 9.44 6.56
CA ARG A 151 12.90 8.83 7.52
C ARG A 151 13.76 7.71 6.94
N SER A 152 13.26 6.96 5.97
CA SER A 152 13.98 5.85 5.31
C SER A 152 15.06 6.30 4.33
N GLY A 153 15.07 7.58 3.95
CA GLY A 153 15.93 8.11 2.91
C GLY A 153 15.31 8.05 1.50
N LEU A 154 14.15 7.42 1.30
CA LEU A 154 13.49 7.35 -0.02
C LEU A 154 13.24 8.75 -0.61
N MET A 155 12.80 9.69 0.22
CA MET A 155 12.55 11.07 -0.20
C MET A 155 13.79 11.75 -0.81
N ASP A 156 14.95 11.41 -0.32
CA ASP A 156 16.23 11.87 -0.89
C ASP A 156 16.65 11.03 -2.11
N LEU A 157 16.51 9.72 -2.03
CA LEU A 157 16.99 8.80 -3.06
C LEU A 157 16.31 8.95 -4.42
N VAL A 158 15.03 9.36 -4.46
CA VAL A 158 14.27 9.52 -5.72
C VAL A 158 14.33 10.94 -6.29
N ARG A 159 15.14 11.84 -5.76
CA ARG A 159 15.38 13.15 -6.39
C ARG A 159 15.96 12.96 -7.79
N ALA A 160 15.59 13.84 -8.69
CA ALA A 160 16.10 13.81 -10.07
C ALA A 160 17.64 13.90 -10.11
N ASP A 161 18.23 14.74 -9.24
CA ASP A 161 19.67 14.88 -9.03
C ASP A 161 19.96 15.36 -7.60
N GLN A 162 21.23 15.59 -7.28
CA GLN A 162 21.65 16.01 -5.94
C GLN A 162 21.28 17.48 -5.60
N HIS A 163 20.90 18.29 -6.58
CA HIS A 163 20.60 19.72 -6.41
C HIS A 163 19.09 20.01 -6.34
N THR A 164 18.27 19.09 -6.82
CA THR A 164 16.82 19.23 -6.76
C THR A 164 16.28 19.01 -5.34
N THR A 165 15.13 19.60 -5.04
CA THR A 165 14.45 19.41 -3.76
C THR A 165 14.05 17.94 -3.57
N PRO A 166 14.03 17.41 -2.32
CA PRO A 166 13.53 16.06 -2.06
C PRO A 166 12.11 15.87 -2.58
N ALA A 167 11.86 14.73 -3.24
CA ALA A 167 10.57 14.44 -3.85
C ALA A 167 9.54 14.05 -2.79
N ARG A 168 8.39 14.72 -2.78
CA ARG A 168 7.31 14.43 -1.84
C ARG A 168 6.52 13.19 -2.26
N SER A 169 6.12 12.36 -1.29
CA SER A 169 5.19 11.25 -1.53
C SER A 169 3.76 11.73 -1.75
N ILE A 170 2.96 10.91 -2.39
CA ILE A 170 1.50 11.02 -2.39
C ILE A 170 0.90 10.21 -1.22
N ALA A 171 -0.34 10.51 -0.83
CA ALA A 171 -1.01 9.78 0.25
C ALA A 171 -1.14 8.28 -0.07
N GLY A 172 -0.87 7.45 0.92
CA GLY A 172 -0.94 5.99 0.80
C GLY A 172 0.25 5.33 0.11
N MET A 173 1.17 6.09 -0.49
CA MET A 173 2.32 5.54 -1.21
C MET A 173 3.19 4.63 -0.34
N GLY A 174 3.32 4.94 0.94
CA GLY A 174 4.02 4.11 1.92
C GLY A 174 3.08 3.17 2.68
N ASP A 175 1.84 3.60 2.93
CA ASP A 175 0.89 2.84 3.74
C ASP A 175 0.45 1.54 3.07
N HIS A 176 0.14 1.53 1.78
CA HIS A 176 -0.32 0.33 1.08
C HIS A 176 0.75 -0.79 1.03
N PRO A 177 2.04 -0.53 0.68
CA PRO A 177 3.08 -1.54 0.84
C PRO A 177 3.24 -2.02 2.29
N CYS A 178 3.12 -1.11 3.26
CA CYS A 178 3.13 -1.45 4.68
C CYS A 178 1.95 -2.34 5.08
N ALA A 179 0.76 -2.08 4.53
CA ALA A 179 -0.42 -2.92 4.77
C ALA A 179 -0.19 -4.36 4.32
N MET A 180 0.49 -4.56 3.17
CA MET A 180 0.84 -5.90 2.68
C MET A 180 1.87 -6.60 3.60
N ALA A 181 2.88 -5.88 4.09
CA ALA A 181 3.83 -6.42 5.06
C ALA A 181 3.15 -6.78 6.39
N PHE A 182 2.20 -5.94 6.82
CA PHE A 182 1.45 -6.15 8.06
C PHE A 182 0.44 -7.31 7.94
N TYR A 183 -0.25 -7.41 6.80
CA TYR A 183 -1.02 -8.60 6.45
C TYR A 183 -0.16 -9.86 6.50
N GLY A 184 1.04 -9.84 5.92
CA GLY A 184 2.00 -10.95 5.98
C GLY A 184 2.38 -11.33 7.41
N ALA A 185 2.57 -10.35 8.32
CA ALA A 185 2.83 -10.59 9.73
C ALA A 185 1.64 -11.27 10.43
N ILE A 186 0.41 -10.81 10.16
CA ILE A 186 -0.82 -11.43 10.70
C ILE A 186 -0.96 -12.87 10.22
N VAL A 187 -0.81 -13.12 8.92
CA VAL A 187 -0.91 -14.48 8.35
C VAL A 187 0.18 -15.40 8.89
N THR A 188 1.40 -14.89 9.09
CA THR A 188 2.50 -15.64 9.73
C THR A 188 2.14 -16.05 11.16
N ALA A 189 1.50 -15.15 11.92
CA ALA A 189 1.03 -15.48 13.27
C ALA A 189 -0.16 -16.44 13.27
N LEU A 190 -1.09 -16.32 12.32
CA LEU A 190 -2.16 -17.29 12.13
C LEU A 190 -1.58 -18.67 11.83
N TYR A 191 -0.61 -18.80 10.93
CA TYR A 191 0.09 -20.05 10.65
C TYR A 191 0.79 -20.62 11.90
N LYS A 192 1.47 -19.76 12.70
CA LYS A 192 2.04 -20.17 13.99
C LYS A 192 0.96 -20.70 14.94
N ARG A 193 -0.20 -20.02 15.01
CA ARG A 193 -1.33 -20.43 15.84
C ARG A 193 -1.86 -21.82 15.47
N GLU A 194 -1.98 -22.12 14.18
CA GLU A 194 -2.41 -23.44 13.69
C GLU A 194 -1.46 -24.56 14.18
N ARG A 195 -0.17 -24.27 14.33
CA ARG A 195 0.83 -25.24 14.81
C ARG A 195 0.94 -25.35 16.32
N THR A 196 0.63 -24.28 17.04
CA THR A 196 0.89 -24.19 18.49
C THR A 196 -0.37 -24.13 19.35
N GLY A 197 -1.52 -23.86 18.74
CA GLY A 197 -2.77 -23.59 19.41
C GLY A 197 -2.85 -22.20 20.07
N LYS A 198 -1.75 -21.41 20.06
CA LYS A 198 -1.65 -20.15 20.82
C LYS A 198 -1.54 -18.93 19.93
N GLY A 199 -2.15 -17.85 20.35
CA GLY A 199 -2.02 -16.52 19.76
C GLY A 199 -0.63 -15.90 19.90
N SER A 200 -0.48 -14.68 19.42
CA SER A 200 0.80 -13.95 19.47
C SER A 200 0.57 -12.46 19.35
N HIS A 201 1.50 -11.67 19.85
CA HIS A 201 1.69 -10.29 19.44
C HIS A 201 2.57 -10.25 18.18
N VAL A 202 2.10 -9.55 17.14
CA VAL A 202 2.87 -9.21 15.94
C VAL A 202 2.86 -7.71 15.74
N SER A 203 3.98 -7.17 15.24
CA SER A 203 4.09 -5.73 15.01
C SER A 203 4.82 -5.43 13.71
N SER A 204 4.49 -4.29 13.11
CA SER A 204 5.24 -3.68 12.01
C SER A 204 5.22 -2.16 12.16
N ASN A 205 6.00 -1.44 11.34
CA ASN A 205 6.01 0.02 11.40
C ASN A 205 6.42 0.63 10.05
N LEU A 206 6.04 1.90 9.86
CA LEU A 206 6.31 2.64 8.62
C LEU A 206 7.82 2.78 8.34
N MET A 207 8.61 3.15 9.35
CA MET A 207 10.05 3.37 9.20
C MET A 207 10.77 2.10 8.73
N ALA A 208 10.51 0.95 9.36
CA ALA A 208 11.16 -0.30 8.98
C ALA A 208 10.81 -0.72 7.55
N ASN A 209 9.55 -0.57 7.16
CA ASN A 209 9.12 -0.87 5.79
C ASN A 209 9.73 0.10 4.77
N GLY A 210 9.87 1.38 5.11
CA GLY A 210 10.56 2.35 4.26
C GLY A 210 12.04 2.00 4.04
N VAL A 211 12.74 1.61 5.11
CA VAL A 211 14.14 1.13 5.00
C VAL A 211 14.20 -0.19 4.21
N TRP A 212 13.22 -1.08 4.37
CA TRP A 212 13.12 -2.29 3.57
C TRP A 212 12.94 -1.99 2.08
N ALA A 213 12.12 -1.01 1.72
CA ALA A 213 11.97 -0.56 0.33
C ALA A 213 13.29 0.02 -0.26
N ALA A 214 14.11 0.69 0.57
CA ALA A 214 15.43 1.19 0.20
C ALA A 214 16.57 0.19 0.44
N SER A 215 16.29 -1.07 0.75
CA SER A 215 17.22 -2.03 1.36
C SER A 215 18.50 -2.27 0.55
N VAL A 216 18.43 -2.29 -0.78
CA VAL A 216 19.63 -2.49 -1.64
C VAL A 216 20.66 -1.40 -1.39
N LEU A 217 20.24 -0.14 -1.40
CA LEU A 217 21.13 1.01 -1.18
C LEU A 217 21.50 1.16 0.31
N ALA A 218 20.56 0.88 1.21
CA ALA A 218 20.84 0.82 2.64
C ALA A 218 21.91 -0.24 2.95
N GLN A 219 21.79 -1.45 2.39
CA GLN A 219 22.79 -2.51 2.56
C GLN A 219 24.15 -2.10 1.96
N ALA A 220 24.16 -1.49 0.78
CA ALA A 220 25.39 -0.96 0.19
C ALA A 220 26.09 0.03 1.14
N LYS A 221 25.32 0.92 1.78
CA LYS A 221 25.87 1.86 2.75
C LYS A 221 26.42 1.18 4.00
N LEU A 222 25.73 0.18 4.52
CA LEU A 222 26.14 -0.59 5.71
C LEU A 222 27.45 -1.35 5.48
N VAL A 223 27.77 -1.77 4.26
CA VAL A 223 29.05 -2.42 3.93
C VAL A 223 30.11 -1.43 3.43
N GLY A 224 29.89 -0.12 3.58
CA GLY A 224 30.89 0.91 3.28
C GLY A 224 31.02 1.26 1.79
N ALA A 225 30.03 0.91 0.95
CA ALA A 225 30.06 1.29 -0.46
C ALA A 225 30.09 2.81 -0.64
N LYS A 226 30.87 3.25 -1.63
CA LYS A 226 30.93 4.67 -2.03
C LYS A 226 29.89 4.92 -3.10
N PHE A 227 29.06 5.93 -2.85
CA PHE A 227 28.06 6.36 -3.84
C PHE A 227 28.64 7.43 -4.75
N GLY A 228 28.40 7.31 -6.05
CA GLY A 228 28.70 8.34 -7.02
C GLY A 228 27.73 9.52 -6.92
N GLU A 229 28.05 10.58 -7.64
CA GLU A 229 27.17 11.73 -7.83
C GLU A 229 25.90 11.32 -8.56
N ARG A 230 24.73 11.75 -8.04
CA ARG A 230 23.47 11.63 -8.77
C ARG A 230 23.37 12.75 -9.80
N ARG A 231 23.19 12.37 -11.04
CA ARG A 231 23.11 13.27 -12.18
C ARG A 231 21.68 13.34 -12.69
N PRO A 232 21.26 14.47 -13.26
CA PRO A 232 19.98 14.55 -13.97
C PRO A 232 19.97 13.56 -15.14
N ARG A 233 18.77 13.20 -15.61
CA ARG A 233 18.62 12.17 -16.66
C ARG A 233 19.38 12.48 -17.93
N GLU A 234 19.52 13.77 -18.28
CA GLU A 234 20.26 14.24 -19.45
C GLU A 234 21.77 13.97 -19.36
N GLN A 235 22.26 13.72 -18.16
CA GLN A 235 23.66 13.40 -17.85
C GLN A 235 23.81 12.00 -17.25
N ALA A 236 22.79 11.15 -17.39
CA ALA A 236 22.85 9.78 -16.90
C ALA A 236 24.03 9.02 -17.51
N LEU A 237 24.63 8.12 -16.73
CA LEU A 237 25.80 7.34 -17.16
C LEU A 237 25.47 6.25 -18.17
N ASN A 238 24.19 5.96 -18.39
CA ASN A 238 23.74 4.95 -19.30
C ASN A 238 22.45 5.37 -20.04
N ALA A 239 22.53 5.58 -21.34
CA ALA A 239 21.42 5.96 -22.18
C ALA A 239 20.36 4.86 -22.33
N VAL A 240 20.73 3.57 -22.27
CA VAL A 240 19.79 2.45 -22.45
C VAL A 240 19.12 1.96 -21.17
N THR A 241 19.39 2.64 -20.03
CA THR A 241 18.66 2.49 -18.76
C THR A 241 18.16 3.87 -18.29
N ASN A 242 17.46 4.57 -19.16
CA ASN A 242 17.02 5.95 -18.97
C ASN A 242 15.59 6.12 -19.51
N HIS A 243 14.98 7.26 -19.27
CA HIS A 243 13.62 7.56 -19.74
C HIS A 243 13.61 8.70 -20.74
N TYR A 244 12.66 8.63 -21.68
CA TYR A 244 12.61 9.50 -22.85
C TYR A 244 11.20 10.04 -23.08
N GLN A 245 11.12 11.31 -23.48
CA GLN A 245 9.85 11.95 -23.80
C GLN A 245 9.48 11.71 -25.26
N CYS A 246 8.24 11.29 -25.48
CA CYS A 246 7.67 11.11 -26.80
C CYS A 246 7.04 12.41 -27.32
N LYS A 247 6.71 12.44 -28.62
CA LYS A 247 6.13 13.60 -29.31
C LYS A 247 4.87 14.18 -28.66
N ASP A 248 4.08 13.32 -28.05
CA ASP A 248 2.82 13.65 -27.36
C ASP A 248 3.01 14.06 -25.89
N GLY A 249 4.25 14.26 -25.44
CA GLY A 249 4.58 14.63 -24.07
C GLY A 249 4.56 13.45 -23.08
N ARG A 250 4.17 12.25 -23.53
CA ARG A 250 4.21 11.02 -22.72
C ARG A 250 5.66 10.53 -22.59
N TRP A 251 5.90 9.65 -21.64
CA TRP A 251 7.23 9.13 -21.35
C TRP A 251 7.28 7.61 -21.44
N LEU A 252 8.42 7.09 -21.84
CA LEU A 252 8.79 5.68 -21.71
C LEU A 252 10.15 5.56 -21.00
N ILE A 253 10.41 4.38 -20.45
CA ILE A 253 11.67 4.02 -19.81
C ILE A 253 12.28 2.81 -20.52
N LEU A 254 13.55 2.87 -20.83
CA LEU A 254 14.36 1.75 -21.28
C LEU A 254 15.07 1.11 -20.09
N SER A 255 15.16 -0.23 -20.05
CA SER A 255 15.84 -0.98 -19.00
C SER A 255 16.66 -2.13 -19.58
N LEU A 256 17.58 -1.81 -20.48
CA LEU A 256 18.39 -2.79 -21.19
C LEU A 256 19.62 -3.20 -20.36
N LEU A 257 19.52 -4.26 -19.58
CA LEU A 257 20.61 -4.74 -18.74
C LEU A 257 21.67 -5.53 -19.53
N ASN A 258 21.27 -6.21 -20.60
CA ASN A 258 22.17 -6.93 -21.51
C ASN A 258 22.39 -6.13 -22.78
N GLU A 259 23.11 -5.02 -22.63
CA GLU A 259 23.30 -4.03 -23.69
C GLU A 259 23.89 -4.61 -24.98
N GLU A 260 24.95 -5.41 -24.88
CA GLU A 260 25.65 -5.95 -26.07
C GLU A 260 24.69 -6.78 -26.94
N ARG A 261 23.88 -7.61 -26.32
CA ARG A 261 22.90 -8.44 -27.03
C ARG A 261 21.74 -7.62 -27.58
N GLN A 262 21.30 -6.61 -26.83
CA GLN A 262 20.08 -5.87 -27.10
C GLN A 262 20.29 -4.63 -28.00
N TRP A 263 21.53 -4.15 -28.08
CA TRP A 263 21.88 -2.95 -28.85
C TRP A 263 21.47 -3.01 -30.33
N PRO A 264 21.79 -4.06 -31.11
CA PRO A 264 21.40 -4.11 -32.52
C PRO A 264 19.88 -4.11 -32.70
N THR A 265 19.13 -4.75 -31.79
CA THR A 265 17.67 -4.77 -31.84
C THR A 265 17.09 -3.40 -31.51
N LEU A 266 17.63 -2.70 -30.50
CA LEU A 266 17.21 -1.34 -30.20
C LEU A 266 17.44 -0.42 -31.40
N MET A 267 18.64 -0.46 -31.99
CA MET A 267 18.95 0.37 -33.14
C MET A 267 18.03 0.13 -34.32
N ARG A 268 17.65 -1.12 -34.59
CA ARG A 268 16.65 -1.46 -35.60
C ARG A 268 15.28 -0.88 -35.27
N CYS A 269 14.83 -0.99 -34.02
CA CYS A 269 13.56 -0.39 -33.57
C CYS A 269 13.56 1.14 -33.69
N LEU A 270 14.71 1.76 -33.53
CA LEU A 270 14.89 3.21 -33.64
C LEU A 270 15.20 3.67 -35.08
N GLU A 271 15.30 2.75 -36.06
CA GLU A 271 15.69 3.02 -37.48
C GLU A 271 17.08 3.69 -37.56
N ARG A 272 17.98 3.25 -36.69
CA ARG A 272 19.36 3.78 -36.58
C ARG A 272 20.40 2.65 -36.57
N GLU A 273 20.26 1.73 -37.52
CA GLU A 273 21.24 0.64 -37.69
C GLU A 273 22.65 1.14 -37.96
N ASP A 274 22.79 2.37 -38.47
CA ASP A 274 24.09 3.07 -38.64
C ASP A 274 24.87 3.12 -37.31
N LEU A 275 24.20 3.25 -36.18
CA LEU A 275 24.84 3.32 -34.85
C LEU A 275 25.36 1.97 -34.35
N VAL A 276 24.99 0.86 -34.97
CA VAL A 276 25.48 -0.49 -34.58
C VAL A 276 26.97 -0.61 -34.88
N THR A 277 27.41 -0.07 -36.03
CA THR A 277 28.81 -0.14 -36.49
C THR A 277 29.58 1.16 -36.26
N ASP A 278 28.95 2.18 -35.71
CA ASP A 278 29.62 3.44 -35.38
C ASP A 278 30.64 3.22 -34.26
N PRO A 279 31.93 3.55 -34.51
CA PRO A 279 32.99 3.35 -33.52
C PRO A 279 32.73 4.09 -32.18
N ARG A 280 31.93 5.15 -32.20
CA ARG A 280 31.56 5.91 -30.99
C ARG A 280 30.70 5.08 -30.02
N PHE A 281 29.96 4.07 -30.52
CA PHE A 281 28.96 3.32 -29.78
C PHE A 281 29.11 1.80 -29.91
N ALA A 282 30.22 1.32 -30.48
CA ALA A 282 30.46 -0.07 -30.85
C ALA A 282 30.42 -1.00 -29.61
N THR A 283 30.96 -0.59 -28.48
CA THR A 283 30.98 -1.38 -27.25
C THR A 283 30.19 -0.70 -26.12
N LYS A 284 29.78 -1.47 -25.12
CA LYS A 284 29.17 -0.94 -23.89
C LYS A 284 30.04 0.17 -23.28
N LYS A 285 31.34 -0.03 -23.23
CA LYS A 285 32.30 0.97 -22.69
C LYS A 285 32.24 2.27 -23.48
N ASP A 286 32.16 2.20 -24.79
CA ASP A 286 32.13 3.38 -25.67
C ASP A 286 30.78 4.11 -25.50
N ARG A 287 29.67 3.38 -25.45
CA ARG A 287 28.34 3.94 -25.20
C ARG A 287 28.27 4.67 -23.86
N HIS A 288 28.81 4.08 -22.79
CA HIS A 288 28.85 4.71 -21.47
C HIS A 288 29.75 5.95 -21.46
N ALA A 289 30.91 5.91 -22.11
CA ALA A 289 31.81 7.06 -22.20
C ALA A 289 31.16 8.24 -22.95
N ARG A 290 30.23 7.96 -23.87
CA ARG A 290 29.49 8.95 -24.66
C ARG A 290 28.00 8.99 -24.37
N SER A 291 27.63 8.65 -23.13
CA SER A 291 26.23 8.52 -22.74
C SER A 291 25.40 9.77 -22.99
N ILE A 292 25.97 10.96 -22.73
CA ILE A 292 25.30 12.25 -22.98
C ILE A 292 25.00 12.45 -24.46
N GLU A 293 25.96 12.15 -25.34
CA GLU A 293 25.77 12.24 -26.79
C GLU A 293 24.66 11.29 -27.25
N LEU A 294 24.67 10.06 -26.73
CA LEU A 294 23.68 9.06 -27.06
C LEU A 294 22.27 9.40 -26.50
N ILE A 295 22.20 10.01 -25.32
CA ILE A 295 20.94 10.50 -24.76
C ILE A 295 20.33 11.58 -25.67
N ASN A 296 21.12 12.53 -26.13
CA ASN A 296 20.63 13.57 -27.04
C ASN A 296 20.09 12.99 -28.36
N ILE A 297 20.79 12.01 -28.93
CA ILE A 297 20.31 11.29 -30.13
C ILE A 297 18.97 10.60 -29.84
N PHE A 298 18.84 9.93 -28.70
CA PHE A 298 17.60 9.24 -28.32
C PHE A 298 16.46 10.21 -28.02
N ASP A 299 16.73 11.36 -27.39
CA ASP A 299 15.74 12.41 -27.18
C ASP A 299 15.14 12.90 -28.50
N GLU A 300 15.95 13.15 -29.50
CA GLU A 300 15.50 13.56 -30.85
C GLU A 300 14.64 12.44 -31.49
N ILE A 301 15.08 11.21 -31.40
CA ILE A 301 14.37 10.07 -32.01
C ILE A 301 13.00 9.87 -31.32
N PHE A 302 12.99 9.78 -29.98
CA PHE A 302 11.74 9.52 -29.25
C PHE A 302 10.74 10.67 -29.37
N ALA A 303 11.20 11.91 -29.47
CA ALA A 303 10.35 13.07 -29.75
C ALA A 303 9.72 13.06 -31.16
N GLY A 304 10.16 12.18 -32.05
CA GLY A 304 9.64 12.08 -33.41
C GLY A 304 8.25 11.43 -33.54
N ARG A 305 7.88 10.56 -32.60
CA ARG A 305 6.64 9.78 -32.64
C ARG A 305 5.89 9.79 -31.30
N PRO A 306 4.56 9.68 -31.25
CA PRO A 306 3.79 9.55 -30.02
C PRO A 306 4.04 8.18 -29.35
N LEU A 307 3.79 8.12 -28.03
CA LEU A 307 4.02 6.93 -27.21
C LEU A 307 3.34 5.67 -27.78
N ALA A 308 2.10 5.79 -28.29
CA ALA A 308 1.37 4.68 -28.83
C ALA A 308 2.06 4.03 -30.06
N GLU A 309 2.75 4.81 -30.88
CA GLU A 309 3.54 4.28 -32.00
C GLU A 309 4.82 3.62 -31.51
N TRP A 310 5.54 4.24 -30.58
CA TRP A 310 6.72 3.64 -29.95
C TRP A 310 6.41 2.31 -29.28
N ARG A 311 5.28 2.23 -28.59
CA ARG A 311 4.82 0.99 -27.98
C ARG A 311 4.64 -0.12 -29.04
N LYS A 312 4.01 0.16 -30.17
CA LYS A 312 3.84 -0.82 -31.26
C LYS A 312 5.18 -1.29 -31.84
N ILE A 313 6.17 -0.39 -31.93
CA ILE A 313 7.50 -0.72 -32.44
C ILE A 313 8.29 -1.58 -31.44
N LEU A 314 8.20 -1.26 -30.15
CA LEU A 314 8.97 -1.91 -29.09
C LEU A 314 8.31 -3.20 -28.57
N ASP A 315 6.97 -3.28 -28.61
CA ASP A 315 6.25 -4.51 -28.26
C ASP A 315 6.66 -5.67 -29.19
N GLY A 316 6.94 -6.83 -28.61
CA GLY A 316 7.39 -7.99 -29.36
C GLY A 316 8.88 -7.97 -29.81
N SER A 317 9.61 -6.89 -29.61
CA SER A 317 11.05 -6.81 -29.91
C SER A 317 11.93 -7.66 -28.99
N GLY A 318 11.44 -8.03 -27.81
CA GLY A 318 12.19 -8.66 -26.73
C GLY A 318 13.06 -7.69 -25.93
N LEU A 319 12.94 -6.39 -26.16
CA LEU A 319 13.57 -5.34 -25.36
C LEU A 319 12.77 -5.11 -24.07
N VAL A 320 13.48 -4.78 -23.00
CA VAL A 320 12.83 -4.40 -21.73
C VAL A 320 12.64 -2.89 -21.73
N PHE A 321 11.40 -2.49 -21.86
CA PHE A 321 10.97 -1.09 -21.73
C PHE A 321 9.67 -1.01 -20.93
N GLY A 322 9.31 0.18 -20.47
CA GLY A 322 8.06 0.44 -19.78
C GLY A 322 7.46 1.77 -20.21
N VAL A 323 6.14 1.85 -20.14
CA VAL A 323 5.40 3.10 -20.32
C VAL A 323 5.30 3.78 -18.95
N VAL A 324 5.58 5.09 -18.90
CA VAL A 324 5.27 5.89 -17.71
C VAL A 324 3.77 6.19 -17.73
N GLY A 325 3.01 5.40 -16.96
CA GLY A 325 1.56 5.53 -16.85
C GLY A 325 1.14 6.84 -16.18
N ILE A 326 -0.06 7.28 -16.48
CA ILE A 326 -0.76 8.36 -15.77
C ILE A 326 -2.07 7.80 -15.21
N LEU A 327 -2.67 8.48 -14.23
CA LEU A 327 -3.90 7.99 -13.57
C LEU A 327 -5.06 7.76 -14.55
N ASP A 328 -5.12 8.54 -15.64
CA ASP A 328 -6.15 8.41 -16.68
C ASP A 328 -6.02 7.11 -17.50
N ASP A 329 -4.85 6.48 -17.51
CA ASP A 329 -4.65 5.20 -18.22
C ASP A 329 -5.31 4.02 -17.45
N ILE A 330 -5.33 4.10 -16.10
CA ILE A 330 -5.67 2.99 -15.21
C ILE A 330 -7.03 2.35 -15.53
N PRO A 331 -8.13 3.12 -15.70
CA PRO A 331 -9.44 2.52 -15.95
C PRO A 331 -9.55 1.75 -17.27
N ASN A 332 -8.64 1.99 -18.22
CA ASN A 332 -8.68 1.45 -19.57
C ASN A 332 -7.46 0.56 -19.90
N ASP A 333 -6.60 0.28 -18.93
CA ASP A 333 -5.45 -0.60 -19.14
C ASP A 333 -5.90 -2.05 -19.18
N GLN A 334 -5.86 -2.65 -20.38
CA GLN A 334 -6.33 -4.01 -20.59
C GLN A 334 -5.58 -5.04 -19.76
N GLN A 335 -4.26 -4.86 -19.53
CA GLN A 335 -3.48 -5.76 -18.70
C GLN A 335 -3.89 -5.70 -17.22
N MET A 336 -4.28 -4.52 -16.72
CA MET A 336 -4.83 -4.38 -15.37
C MET A 336 -6.22 -5.02 -15.26
N ILE A 337 -7.04 -4.90 -16.30
CA ILE A 337 -8.38 -5.50 -16.36
C ILE A 337 -8.26 -7.03 -16.40
N ASP A 338 -7.43 -7.57 -17.27
CA ASP A 338 -7.25 -9.02 -17.46
C ASP A 338 -6.65 -9.72 -16.24
N ASN A 339 -6.00 -8.95 -15.36
CA ASN A 339 -5.41 -9.44 -14.10
C ASN A 339 -6.23 -9.07 -12.85
N ASP A 340 -7.48 -8.66 -13.01
CA ASP A 340 -8.36 -8.31 -11.88
C ASP A 340 -7.76 -7.26 -10.92
N VAL A 341 -6.92 -6.35 -11.43
CA VAL A 341 -6.38 -5.24 -10.62
C VAL A 341 -7.50 -4.27 -10.25
N LEU A 342 -8.50 -4.15 -11.12
CA LEU A 342 -9.71 -3.37 -10.93
C LEU A 342 -10.92 -4.30 -10.93
N VAL A 343 -11.77 -4.18 -9.91
CA VAL A 343 -12.95 -5.03 -9.75
C VAL A 343 -14.20 -4.19 -9.43
N PRO A 344 -15.38 -4.56 -9.91
CA PRO A 344 -16.60 -3.84 -9.60
C PRO A 344 -17.07 -4.11 -8.17
N PHE A 345 -17.73 -3.12 -7.56
CA PHE A 345 -18.50 -3.35 -6.35
C PHE A 345 -19.71 -4.24 -6.64
N GLU A 346 -20.15 -4.97 -5.61
CA GLU A 346 -21.33 -5.84 -5.70
C GLU A 346 -22.56 -5.05 -6.15
N ASN A 347 -23.24 -5.53 -7.20
CA ASN A 347 -24.41 -4.92 -7.81
C ASN A 347 -24.18 -3.46 -8.31
N ASP A 348 -22.95 -3.11 -8.69
CA ASP A 348 -22.59 -1.77 -9.17
C ASP A 348 -21.59 -1.88 -10.35
N THR A 349 -21.52 -0.84 -11.16
CA THR A 349 -20.50 -0.69 -12.23
C THR A 349 -19.27 0.10 -11.77
N MET A 350 -19.33 0.69 -10.57
CA MET A 350 -18.21 1.42 -9.98
C MET A 350 -17.08 0.44 -9.66
N LEU A 351 -15.88 0.77 -10.09
CA LEU A 351 -14.69 -0.03 -9.84
C LEU A 351 -13.97 0.40 -8.55
N THR A 352 -13.27 -0.57 -7.96
CA THR A 352 -12.27 -0.33 -6.91
C THR A 352 -10.97 -1.04 -7.24
N VAL A 353 -9.88 -0.60 -6.62
CA VAL A 353 -8.58 -1.28 -6.73
C VAL A 353 -8.60 -2.53 -5.85
N ASN A 354 -8.29 -3.67 -6.44
CA ASN A 354 -8.24 -4.95 -5.74
C ASN A 354 -6.97 -5.09 -4.89
N SER A 355 -7.01 -5.90 -3.84
CA SER A 355 -5.79 -6.24 -3.11
C SER A 355 -4.84 -7.09 -3.98
N PRO A 356 -3.51 -6.84 -3.96
CA PRO A 356 -2.57 -7.38 -4.94
C PRO A 356 -2.08 -8.80 -4.59
N ILE A 357 -3.00 -9.69 -4.22
CA ILE A 357 -2.71 -11.11 -3.93
C ILE A 357 -3.73 -11.97 -4.66
N TRP A 358 -3.27 -13.00 -5.34
CA TRP A 358 -4.09 -14.04 -5.96
C TRP A 358 -3.62 -15.40 -5.44
N VAL A 359 -4.55 -16.25 -5.05
CA VAL A 359 -4.30 -17.61 -4.58
C VAL A 359 -5.11 -18.54 -5.47
N ASP A 360 -4.45 -19.41 -6.20
CA ASP A 360 -5.12 -20.35 -7.10
C ASP A 360 -6.11 -21.24 -6.34
N GLY A 361 -7.29 -21.46 -6.92
CA GLY A 361 -8.37 -22.19 -6.25
C GLY A 361 -9.09 -21.42 -5.14
N SER A 362 -8.73 -20.15 -4.88
CA SER A 362 -9.40 -19.32 -3.85
C SER A 362 -9.85 -17.99 -4.45
N ARG A 363 -11.16 -17.75 -4.43
CA ARG A 363 -11.72 -16.49 -4.92
C ARG A 363 -11.83 -15.48 -3.79
N LYS A 364 -11.56 -14.22 -4.10
CA LYS A 364 -11.92 -13.10 -3.23
C LYS A 364 -13.43 -12.88 -3.26
N VAL A 365 -13.96 -12.37 -2.16
CA VAL A 365 -15.34 -11.91 -2.14
C VAL A 365 -15.51 -10.67 -3.01
N GLN A 366 -16.64 -10.54 -3.67
CA GLN A 366 -16.93 -9.33 -4.43
C GLN A 366 -17.00 -8.13 -3.48
N PRO A 367 -16.34 -7.01 -3.78
CA PRO A 367 -16.31 -5.85 -2.89
C PRO A 367 -17.71 -5.29 -2.61
N ARG A 368 -18.08 -5.21 -1.34
CA ARG A 368 -19.28 -4.51 -0.89
C ARG A 368 -18.91 -3.08 -0.49
N LYS A 369 -19.87 -2.15 -0.69
CA LYS A 369 -19.66 -0.76 -0.28
C LYS A 369 -19.39 -0.65 1.22
N PRO A 370 -18.52 0.30 1.62
CA PRO A 370 -18.19 0.47 3.02
C PRO A 370 -19.37 1.02 3.83
N PRO A 371 -19.43 0.72 5.13
CA PRO A 371 -20.52 1.14 6.00
C PRO A 371 -20.43 2.63 6.37
N GLY A 372 -21.58 3.18 6.77
CA GLY A 372 -21.69 4.40 7.57
C GLY A 372 -21.12 4.21 8.99
N VAL A 373 -20.94 5.31 9.74
CA VAL A 373 -20.47 5.25 11.14
C VAL A 373 -21.49 4.53 12.01
N GLY A 374 -21.07 3.42 12.65
CA GLY A 374 -21.92 2.66 13.55
C GLY A 374 -23.09 1.93 12.88
N GLU A 375 -23.11 1.84 11.55
CA GLU A 375 -24.22 1.23 10.78
C GLU A 375 -24.62 -0.16 11.29
N HIS A 376 -23.67 -0.92 11.80
CA HIS A 376 -23.92 -2.29 12.26
C HIS A 376 -23.87 -2.44 13.80
N SER A 377 -23.88 -1.30 14.55
CA SER A 377 -23.72 -1.35 16.02
C SER A 377 -24.71 -2.29 16.69
N ASP A 378 -26.02 -2.16 16.40
CA ASP A 378 -27.04 -2.98 17.03
C ASP A 378 -26.96 -4.46 16.64
N GLU A 379 -26.67 -4.75 15.36
CA GLU A 379 -26.46 -6.13 14.90
C GLU A 379 -25.30 -6.79 15.64
N ILE A 380 -24.16 -6.10 15.72
CA ILE A 380 -22.95 -6.61 16.37
C ILE A 380 -23.21 -6.83 17.87
N LEU A 381 -23.89 -5.90 18.53
CA LEU A 381 -24.22 -6.03 19.96
C LEU A 381 -25.17 -7.19 20.23
N ARG A 382 -26.23 -7.36 19.43
CA ARG A 382 -27.12 -8.53 19.55
C ARG A 382 -26.39 -9.84 19.38
N ASN A 383 -25.53 -9.93 18.37
CA ASN A 383 -24.67 -11.10 18.11
C ASN A 383 -23.72 -11.37 19.28
N ALA A 384 -23.25 -10.32 19.95
CA ALA A 384 -22.45 -10.40 21.16
C ALA A 384 -23.30 -10.73 22.42
N GLY A 385 -24.61 -10.94 22.29
CA GLY A 385 -25.54 -11.35 23.37
C GLY A 385 -26.02 -10.22 24.27
N TYR A 386 -26.05 -8.98 23.78
CA TYR A 386 -26.72 -7.87 24.45
C TYR A 386 -28.17 -7.83 24.04
N ASP A 387 -29.07 -7.71 25.02
CA ASP A 387 -30.50 -7.51 24.79
C ASP A 387 -30.79 -6.02 24.47
N GLU A 388 -32.03 -5.75 24.04
CA GLU A 388 -32.44 -4.40 23.65
C GLU A 388 -32.31 -3.38 24.79
N ALA A 389 -32.57 -3.79 26.05
CA ALA A 389 -32.44 -2.91 27.21
C ALA A 389 -30.99 -2.52 27.47
N ALA A 390 -30.07 -3.48 27.34
CA ALA A 390 -28.63 -3.23 27.46
C ALA A 390 -28.12 -2.34 26.31
N ILE A 391 -28.55 -2.56 25.06
CA ILE A 391 -28.21 -1.72 23.91
C ILE A 391 -28.69 -0.29 24.13
N GLN A 392 -29.91 -0.08 24.57
CA GLN A 392 -30.42 1.25 24.86
C GLN A 392 -29.66 1.95 26.00
N LYS A 393 -29.22 1.20 27.01
CA LYS A 393 -28.38 1.73 28.09
C LYS A 393 -27.03 2.18 27.54
N LEU A 394 -26.37 1.39 26.69
CA LEU A 394 -25.10 1.73 26.04
C LEU A 394 -25.22 2.99 25.16
N ARG A 395 -26.31 3.13 24.42
CA ARG A 395 -26.62 4.33 23.65
C ARG A 395 -26.87 5.54 24.54
N SER A 396 -27.67 5.40 25.57
CA SER A 396 -28.00 6.48 26.52
C SER A 396 -26.75 7.00 27.26
N SER A 397 -25.81 6.12 27.57
CA SER A 397 -24.54 6.51 28.18
C SER A 397 -23.57 7.13 27.16
N GLY A 398 -23.86 7.05 25.86
CA GLY A 398 -23.03 7.46 24.75
C GLY A 398 -21.78 6.57 24.60
N ALA A 399 -21.78 5.36 25.12
CA ALA A 399 -20.74 4.37 24.91
C ALA A 399 -20.77 3.81 23.49
N VAL A 400 -21.97 3.75 22.90
CA VAL A 400 -22.26 3.29 21.53
C VAL A 400 -23.10 4.33 20.81
N ALA A 401 -22.93 4.46 19.48
CA ALA A 401 -23.80 5.26 18.62
C ALA A 401 -24.34 4.40 17.46
#